data_59800c71b6012bf558512345ad380d96
#
_entry.id   59800c71b6012bf558512345ad380d96
#
_cell.length_a   1.000
_cell.length_b   1.000
_cell.length_c   1.000
_cell.angle_alpha   90.00
_cell.angle_beta   90.00
_cell.angle_gamma   90.00
#
_symmetry.space_group_name_H-M   'P 1'
#
loop_
_entity.id
_entity.type
_entity.pdbx_description
1 polymer ?
#
loop_
_entity_poly.entity_id
_entity_poly.type
_entity_poly.pdbx_seq_one_letter_code
_entity_poly.pdbx_strand_id
1 'polypeptide(L)'
;MSDERRNPPWSSPTYAVRAPLARWLEAQARELHERLGPYRLLDVGCGDKPYLPFFEPYVSEYVGVDVVDNPYAELKGPVEALPAEDGSFDVVLCAQVLEHCDDPARAVTELRRVTRPGGRVLASTHGVMVFHPSPGDYWRWTHAGLERLFLTNAAWSAVTVSPASGTAACLGMVTSLFIDLLAKRLHARRPAGALVAGINRAAAGLDAHVPDLRALRPGALIANYHVAADA
;
A
#
# COMPACT_ATOMS: atom_id res chain seq x y z
N MET A 1 -12.73 2.95 -11.11
CA MET A 1 -11.65 2.12 -10.48
C MET A 1 -11.06 2.80 -9.25
N SER A 2 -10.83 4.12 -9.25
CA SER A 2 -10.29 4.85 -8.09
C SER A 2 -11.15 4.76 -6.83
N ASP A 3 -12.47 4.81 -6.94
CA ASP A 3 -13.36 4.71 -5.78
C ASP A 3 -13.32 3.32 -5.11
N GLU A 4 -13.20 2.24 -5.87
CA GLU A 4 -13.07 0.89 -5.31
C GLU A 4 -11.74 0.65 -4.56
N ARG A 5 -10.72 1.48 -4.77
CA ARG A 5 -9.49 1.42 -3.98
C ARG A 5 -9.66 2.06 -2.61
N ARG A 6 -10.47 3.14 -2.52
CA ARG A 6 -10.81 3.81 -1.25
C ARG A 6 -11.91 3.10 -0.48
N ASN A 7 -12.95 2.67 -1.19
CA ASN A 7 -14.16 2.07 -0.63
C ASN A 7 -14.42 0.67 -1.24
N PRO A 8 -13.53 -0.32 -1.00
CA PRO A 8 -13.71 -1.64 -1.57
C PRO A 8 -14.98 -2.30 -0.99
N PRO A 9 -15.88 -2.83 -1.84
CA PRO A 9 -17.01 -3.60 -1.36
C PRO A 9 -16.52 -4.91 -0.71
N TRP A 10 -17.29 -5.45 0.22
CA TRP A 10 -16.98 -6.75 0.83
C TRP A 10 -16.84 -7.88 -0.18
N SER A 11 -17.44 -7.77 -1.35
CA SER A 11 -17.30 -8.69 -2.48
C SER A 11 -16.00 -8.55 -3.26
N SER A 12 -15.13 -7.59 -2.91
CA SER A 12 -13.81 -7.45 -3.52
C SER A 12 -12.90 -8.59 -3.09
N PRO A 13 -12.30 -9.36 -4.02
CA PRO A 13 -11.34 -10.42 -3.67
C PRO A 13 -10.09 -9.91 -2.93
N THR A 14 -9.74 -8.65 -3.13
CA THR A 14 -8.59 -7.99 -2.49
C THR A 14 -8.99 -7.09 -1.32
N TYR A 15 -10.16 -7.30 -0.72
CA TYR A 15 -10.67 -6.51 0.40
C TYR A 15 -9.67 -6.42 1.56
N ALA A 16 -9.00 -7.54 1.90
CA ALA A 16 -8.02 -7.62 2.99
C ALA A 16 -6.76 -6.75 2.79
N VAL A 17 -6.49 -6.29 1.57
CA VAL A 17 -5.42 -5.33 1.24
C VAL A 17 -6.00 -3.91 1.16
N ARG A 18 -7.03 -3.71 0.34
CA ARG A 18 -7.53 -2.38 -0.01
C ARG A 18 -8.20 -1.66 1.15
N ALA A 19 -9.05 -2.34 1.93
CA ALA A 19 -9.78 -1.69 3.01
C ALA A 19 -8.87 -1.25 4.18
N PRO A 20 -7.90 -2.06 4.65
CA PRO A 20 -6.92 -1.59 5.62
C PRO A 20 -6.03 -0.46 5.11
N LEU A 21 -5.58 -0.53 3.85
CA LEU A 21 -4.74 0.51 3.24
C LEU A 21 -5.50 1.85 3.19
N ALA A 22 -6.73 1.85 2.72
CA ALA A 22 -7.55 3.05 2.65
C ALA A 22 -7.72 3.71 4.02
N ARG A 23 -8.10 2.93 5.05
CA ARG A 23 -8.25 3.44 6.42
C ARG A 23 -6.94 3.96 7.01
N TRP A 24 -5.83 3.27 6.74
CA TRP A 24 -4.52 3.69 7.22
C TRP A 24 -4.09 5.00 6.58
N LEU A 25 -4.23 5.15 5.26
CA LEU A 25 -3.86 6.37 4.54
C LEU A 25 -4.73 7.57 4.96
N GLU A 26 -6.04 7.37 5.14
CA GLU A 26 -6.94 8.41 5.65
C GLU A 26 -6.54 8.87 7.07
N ALA A 27 -6.17 7.95 7.94
CA ALA A 27 -5.67 8.28 9.28
C ALA A 27 -4.32 9.00 9.22
N GLN A 28 -3.39 8.55 8.38
CA GLN A 28 -2.08 9.18 8.18
C GLN A 28 -2.19 10.60 7.62
N ALA A 29 -3.10 10.83 6.67
CA ALA A 29 -3.31 12.17 6.09
C ALA A 29 -3.68 13.21 7.17
N ARG A 30 -4.54 12.83 8.12
CA ARG A 30 -4.97 13.67 9.24
C ARG A 30 -3.84 13.87 10.25
N GLU A 31 -3.19 12.79 10.69
CA GLU A 31 -2.06 12.84 11.64
C GLU A 31 -0.93 13.74 11.11
N LEU A 32 -0.60 13.61 9.83
CA LEU A 32 0.43 14.43 9.20
C LEU A 32 0.06 15.91 9.17
N HIS A 33 -1.20 16.24 8.91
CA HIS A 33 -1.66 17.62 8.96
C HIS A 33 -1.60 18.22 10.37
N GLU A 34 -1.96 17.44 11.39
CA GLU A 34 -1.84 17.87 12.80
C GLU A 34 -0.38 18.14 13.18
N ARG A 35 0.57 17.35 12.63
CA ARG A 35 2.02 17.48 12.92
C ARG A 35 2.71 18.57 12.10
N LEU A 36 2.38 18.72 10.82
CA LEU A 36 3.13 19.52 9.85
C LEU A 36 2.41 20.80 9.40
N GLY A 37 1.09 20.93 9.66
CA GLY A 37 0.23 21.88 8.95
C GLY A 37 -0.01 21.44 7.50
N PRO A 38 -0.39 22.34 6.58
CA PRO A 38 -0.48 22.01 5.16
C PRO A 38 0.87 21.56 4.61
N TYR A 39 0.91 20.40 3.95
CA TYR A 39 2.15 19.76 3.49
C TYR A 39 2.16 19.50 1.99
N ARG A 40 3.35 19.41 1.42
CA ARG A 40 3.61 19.06 0.02
C ARG A 40 3.80 17.54 -0.08
N LEU A 41 3.01 16.86 -0.93
CA LEU A 41 3.02 15.41 -1.07
C LEU A 41 3.45 14.98 -2.48
N LEU A 42 4.35 13.98 -2.55
CA LEU A 42 4.67 13.23 -3.76
C LEU A 42 3.98 11.86 -3.70
N ASP A 43 3.18 11.52 -4.71
CA ASP A 43 2.56 10.20 -4.90
C ASP A 43 3.32 9.43 -5.97
N VAL A 44 4.12 8.44 -5.54
CA VAL A 44 4.99 7.62 -6.40
C VAL A 44 4.21 6.43 -6.92
N GLY A 45 4.18 6.24 -8.24
CA GLY A 45 3.32 5.27 -8.90
C GLY A 45 1.86 5.66 -8.77
N CYS A 46 1.57 6.95 -8.99
CA CYS A 46 0.30 7.58 -8.64
C CYS A 46 -0.93 6.99 -9.37
N GLY A 47 -0.75 6.34 -10.53
CA GLY A 47 -1.84 5.82 -11.33
C GLY A 47 -2.90 6.90 -11.62
N ASP A 48 -4.17 6.61 -11.31
CA ASP A 48 -5.29 7.56 -11.40
C ASP A 48 -5.52 8.34 -10.10
N LYS A 49 -4.49 8.52 -9.27
CA LYS A 49 -4.48 9.20 -7.96
C LYS A 49 -5.64 8.74 -7.05
N PRO A 50 -5.76 7.44 -6.80
CA PRO A 50 -6.92 6.89 -6.10
C PRO A 50 -7.07 7.40 -4.67
N TYR A 51 -5.98 7.80 -4.02
CA TYR A 51 -5.96 8.25 -2.63
C TYR A 51 -5.94 9.78 -2.47
N LEU A 52 -5.86 10.55 -3.56
CA LEU A 52 -5.91 12.01 -3.52
C LEU A 52 -7.03 12.56 -2.60
N PRO A 53 -8.29 12.08 -2.64
CA PRO A 53 -9.36 12.63 -1.80
C PRO A 53 -9.13 12.52 -0.28
N PHE A 54 -8.25 11.62 0.19
CA PHE A 54 -7.88 11.55 1.60
C PHE A 54 -6.91 12.65 2.01
N PHE A 55 -6.06 13.08 1.09
CA PHE A 55 -4.99 14.05 1.32
C PHE A 55 -5.36 15.47 0.89
N GLU A 56 -6.24 15.62 -0.10
CA GLU A 56 -6.64 16.91 -0.69
C GLU A 56 -7.01 17.98 0.32
N PRO A 57 -7.73 17.69 1.45
CA PRO A 57 -8.06 18.71 2.45
C PRO A 57 -6.85 19.25 3.23
N TYR A 58 -5.69 18.58 3.15
CA TYR A 58 -4.54 18.79 4.02
C TYR A 58 -3.27 19.20 3.30
N VAL A 59 -3.19 18.99 1.99
CA VAL A 59 -1.98 19.30 1.20
C VAL A 59 -1.98 20.73 0.71
N SER A 60 -0.79 21.35 0.67
CA SER A 60 -0.54 22.57 -0.10
C SER A 60 -0.33 22.26 -1.58
N GLU A 61 0.20 21.07 -1.87
CA GLU A 61 0.41 20.57 -3.22
C GLU A 61 0.42 19.04 -3.22
N TYR A 62 -0.20 18.41 -4.25
CA TYR A 62 -0.18 16.97 -4.49
C TYR A 62 0.39 16.69 -5.87
N VAL A 63 1.61 16.16 -5.92
CA VAL A 63 2.34 15.86 -7.16
C VAL A 63 2.35 14.35 -7.37
N GLY A 64 1.93 13.89 -8.53
CA GLY A 64 2.02 12.48 -8.94
C GLY A 64 3.26 12.25 -9.81
N VAL A 65 3.92 11.13 -9.62
CA VAL A 65 4.94 10.60 -10.54
C VAL A 65 4.59 9.18 -10.95
N ASP A 66 4.77 8.88 -12.24
CA ASP A 66 4.55 7.54 -12.78
C ASP A 66 5.67 7.17 -13.76
N VAL A 67 5.95 5.88 -13.91
CA VAL A 67 6.97 5.37 -14.84
C VAL A 67 6.47 5.36 -16.29
N VAL A 68 5.17 5.26 -16.48
CA VAL A 68 4.52 5.30 -17.80
C VAL A 68 3.97 6.70 -18.11
N ASP A 69 3.66 6.96 -19.38
CA ASP A 69 2.92 8.16 -19.75
C ASP A 69 1.51 8.11 -19.13
N ASN A 70 1.26 9.02 -18.22
CA ASN A 70 0.07 9.05 -17.39
C ASN A 70 -0.50 10.47 -17.31
N PRO A 71 -1.74 10.72 -17.78
CA PRO A 71 -2.33 12.06 -17.79
C PRO A 71 -2.61 12.62 -16.38
N TYR A 72 -2.54 11.79 -15.35
CA TYR A 72 -2.72 12.20 -13.95
C TYR A 72 -1.39 12.49 -13.24
N ALA A 73 -0.25 12.14 -13.84
CA ALA A 73 1.07 12.39 -13.27
C ALA A 73 1.66 13.70 -13.79
N GLU A 74 2.16 14.54 -12.90
CA GLU A 74 2.89 15.77 -13.23
C GLU A 74 4.34 15.46 -13.60
N LEU A 75 4.89 14.36 -13.10
CA LEU A 75 6.27 13.93 -13.32
C LEU A 75 6.29 12.52 -13.93
N LYS A 76 7.33 12.23 -14.71
CA LYS A 76 7.56 10.91 -15.29
C LYS A 76 8.94 10.38 -14.90
N GLY A 77 8.97 9.22 -14.26
CA GLY A 77 10.22 8.56 -13.88
C GLY A 77 9.97 7.32 -13.02
N PRO A 78 10.95 6.40 -12.95
CA PRO A 78 10.89 5.24 -12.07
C PRO A 78 11.15 5.64 -10.63
N VAL A 79 10.70 4.80 -9.68
CA VAL A 79 10.92 5.02 -8.25
C VAL A 79 12.41 4.98 -7.87
N GLU A 80 13.25 4.29 -8.63
CA GLU A 80 14.71 4.19 -8.46
C GLU A 80 15.49 5.44 -8.91
N ALA A 81 14.81 6.39 -9.57
CA ALA A 81 15.40 7.65 -10.03
C ALA A 81 14.30 8.72 -10.14
N LEU A 82 13.81 9.19 -9.00
CA LEU A 82 12.73 10.15 -8.93
C LEU A 82 13.14 11.51 -9.51
N PRO A 83 12.37 12.08 -10.45
CA PRO A 83 12.67 13.37 -11.09
C PRO A 83 12.27 14.54 -10.17
N ALA A 84 12.81 14.57 -8.96
CA ALA A 84 12.53 15.55 -7.93
C ALA A 84 13.81 15.90 -7.17
N GLU A 85 13.90 17.12 -6.66
CA GLU A 85 15.04 17.61 -5.87
C GLU A 85 15.09 16.97 -4.48
N ASP A 86 16.27 16.94 -3.89
CA ASP A 86 16.49 16.46 -2.52
C ASP A 86 15.65 17.26 -1.52
N GLY A 87 14.97 16.55 -0.62
CA GLY A 87 14.20 17.17 0.45
C GLY A 87 13.06 18.08 0.00
N SER A 88 12.53 17.88 -1.21
CA SER A 88 11.52 18.77 -1.79
C SER A 88 10.08 18.45 -1.36
N PHE A 89 9.83 17.34 -0.66
CA PHE A 89 8.50 16.93 -0.21
C PHE A 89 8.46 16.67 1.29
N ASP A 90 7.34 17.03 1.92
CA ASP A 90 7.06 16.77 3.32
C ASP A 90 6.63 15.32 3.56
N VAL A 91 5.83 14.82 2.61
CA VAL A 91 5.26 13.46 2.63
C VAL A 91 5.49 12.80 1.28
N VAL A 92 5.96 11.57 1.30
CA VAL A 92 6.10 10.74 0.09
C VAL A 92 5.25 9.49 0.25
N LEU A 93 4.28 9.32 -0.63
CA LEU A 93 3.42 8.14 -0.72
C LEU A 93 3.96 7.19 -1.77
N CYS A 94 4.14 5.90 -1.43
CA CYS A 94 4.60 4.82 -2.31
C CYS A 94 3.72 3.58 -2.07
N ALA A 95 2.52 3.57 -2.66
CA ALA A 95 1.50 2.58 -2.37
C ALA A 95 1.42 1.52 -3.46
N GLN A 96 1.81 0.27 -3.17
CA GLN A 96 1.79 -0.87 -4.10
C GLN A 96 2.69 -0.61 -5.32
N VAL A 97 3.94 -0.25 -5.06
CA VAL A 97 4.97 0.04 -6.07
C VAL A 97 6.22 -0.81 -5.87
N LEU A 98 6.66 -1.01 -4.62
CA LEU A 98 7.93 -1.70 -4.32
C LEU A 98 7.97 -3.15 -4.83
N GLU A 99 6.81 -3.80 -5.00
CA GLU A 99 6.71 -5.13 -5.61
C GLU A 99 7.02 -5.15 -7.11
N HIS A 100 6.99 -3.99 -7.77
CA HIS A 100 7.12 -3.81 -9.21
C HIS A 100 8.48 -3.22 -9.64
N CYS A 101 9.29 -2.71 -8.70
CA CYS A 101 10.55 -2.05 -9.01
C CYS A 101 11.69 -3.07 -9.22
N ASP A 102 12.66 -2.71 -10.05
CA ASP A 102 13.82 -3.56 -10.35
C ASP A 102 14.80 -3.59 -9.16
N ASP A 103 15.01 -2.43 -8.50
CA ASP A 103 15.93 -2.27 -7.37
C ASP A 103 15.23 -1.61 -6.17
N PRO A 104 14.64 -2.42 -5.26
CA PRO A 104 13.97 -1.89 -4.06
C PRO A 104 14.90 -1.12 -3.11
N ALA A 105 16.19 -1.45 -3.07
CA ALA A 105 17.17 -0.77 -2.23
C ALA A 105 17.36 0.67 -2.72
N ARG A 106 17.53 0.84 -4.02
CA ARG A 106 17.62 2.15 -4.66
C ARG A 106 16.31 2.92 -4.57
N ALA A 107 15.17 2.25 -4.71
CA ALA A 107 13.86 2.86 -4.50
C ALA A 107 13.74 3.49 -3.11
N VAL A 108 14.10 2.76 -2.03
CA VAL A 108 14.07 3.29 -0.66
C VAL A 108 15.04 4.46 -0.48
N THR A 109 16.23 4.42 -1.10
CA THR A 109 17.19 5.53 -1.10
C THR A 109 16.59 6.78 -1.73
N GLU A 110 15.92 6.65 -2.87
CA GLU A 110 15.28 7.76 -3.58
C GLU A 110 14.07 8.32 -2.81
N LEU A 111 13.22 7.45 -2.26
CA LEU A 111 12.12 7.89 -1.39
C LEU A 111 12.64 8.74 -0.23
N ARG A 112 13.75 8.32 0.41
CA ARG A 112 14.39 9.10 1.48
C ARG A 112 15.00 10.39 0.97
N ARG A 113 15.69 10.37 -0.18
CA ARG A 113 16.35 11.54 -0.77
C ARG A 113 15.39 12.69 -1.01
N VAL A 114 14.22 12.41 -1.59
CA VAL A 114 13.24 13.45 -1.92
C VAL A 114 12.41 13.91 -0.71
N THR A 115 12.44 13.15 0.40
CA THR A 115 11.74 13.50 1.64
C THR A 115 12.60 14.45 2.46
N ARG A 116 12.04 15.61 2.84
CA ARG A 116 12.75 16.59 3.71
C ARG A 116 13.02 16.03 5.10
N PRO A 117 14.04 16.55 5.82
CA PRO A 117 14.20 16.25 7.25
C PRO A 117 12.92 16.59 8.04
N GLY A 118 12.47 15.66 8.89
CA GLY A 118 11.21 15.75 9.63
C GLY A 118 9.96 15.40 8.83
N GLY A 119 10.10 15.05 7.54
CA GLY A 119 9.03 14.50 6.71
C GLY A 119 8.77 13.02 6.96
N ARG A 120 7.87 12.41 6.20
CA ARG A 120 7.51 10.98 6.33
C ARG A 120 7.29 10.32 4.98
N VAL A 121 7.83 9.11 4.82
CA VAL A 121 7.46 8.17 3.76
C VAL A 121 6.34 7.26 4.25
N LEU A 122 5.29 7.15 3.47
CA LEU A 122 4.20 6.18 3.63
C LEU A 122 4.31 5.16 2.50
N ALA A 123 4.69 3.92 2.80
CA ALA A 123 4.75 2.87 1.79
C ALA A 123 3.81 1.71 2.13
N SER A 124 3.34 1.03 1.09
CA SER A 124 2.56 -0.19 1.21
C SER A 124 2.97 -1.18 0.14
N THR A 125 3.16 -2.45 0.53
CA THR A 125 3.57 -3.50 -0.40
C THR A 125 3.14 -4.89 0.06
N HIS A 126 3.23 -5.89 -0.84
CA HIS A 126 2.68 -7.21 -0.60
C HIS A 126 3.60 -8.15 0.21
N GLY A 127 2.98 -8.88 1.15
CA GLY A 127 3.52 -10.13 1.69
C GLY A 127 3.05 -11.32 0.87
N VAL A 128 1.84 -11.83 1.12
CA VAL A 128 1.22 -12.91 0.32
C VAL A 128 0.29 -12.31 -0.72
N MET A 129 0.56 -12.57 -2.01
CA MET A 129 -0.28 -12.10 -3.10
C MET A 129 -0.13 -13.02 -4.32
N VAL A 130 -1.18 -13.12 -5.14
CA VAL A 130 -1.12 -13.81 -6.42
C VAL A 130 -0.26 -13.04 -7.42
N PHE A 131 0.26 -13.75 -8.43
CA PHE A 131 0.99 -13.13 -9.53
C PHE A 131 0.10 -12.13 -10.29
N HIS A 132 0.60 -10.88 -10.48
CA HIS A 132 -0.13 -9.79 -11.14
C HIS A 132 0.81 -8.86 -11.90
N PRO A 133 1.39 -9.31 -13.05
CA PRO A 133 2.43 -8.61 -13.78
C PRO A 133 1.90 -7.37 -14.52
N SER A 134 1.88 -6.23 -13.82
CA SER A 134 1.49 -4.96 -14.42
C SER A 134 2.08 -3.79 -13.60
N PRO A 135 3.22 -3.22 -14.01
CA PRO A 135 4.08 -3.52 -15.17
C PRO A 135 4.96 -4.76 -15.02
N GLY A 136 5.48 -5.05 -13.85
CA GLY A 136 6.24 -6.23 -13.45
C GLY A 136 5.66 -6.82 -12.18
N ASP A 137 6.22 -7.91 -11.65
CA ASP A 137 5.81 -8.49 -10.37
C ASP A 137 6.98 -9.32 -9.82
N TYR A 138 7.86 -8.67 -9.06
CA TYR A 138 9.17 -9.22 -8.72
C TYR A 138 9.27 -9.61 -7.26
N TRP A 139 8.61 -8.87 -6.32
CA TRP A 139 8.90 -8.98 -4.91
C TRP A 139 7.70 -9.33 -4.06
N ARG A 140 7.97 -10.15 -3.04
CA ARG A 140 7.09 -10.44 -1.89
C ARG A 140 7.91 -10.32 -0.63
N TRP A 141 7.33 -9.68 0.38
CA TRP A 141 8.08 -9.30 1.57
C TRP A 141 7.67 -10.10 2.79
N THR A 142 8.65 -10.44 3.63
CA THR A 142 8.42 -10.72 5.04
C THR A 142 8.52 -9.42 5.82
N HIS A 143 7.95 -9.38 7.03
CA HIS A 143 8.09 -8.23 7.91
C HIS A 143 9.56 -7.82 8.11
N ALA A 144 10.40 -8.77 8.53
CA ALA A 144 11.82 -8.51 8.78
C ALA A 144 12.61 -8.14 7.51
N GLY A 145 12.24 -8.71 6.36
CA GLY A 145 12.86 -8.36 5.08
C GLY A 145 12.56 -6.91 4.67
N LEU A 146 11.32 -6.48 4.86
CA LEU A 146 10.89 -5.12 4.55
C LEU A 146 11.49 -4.10 5.53
N GLU A 147 11.47 -4.40 6.82
CA GLU A 147 12.13 -3.57 7.85
C GLU A 147 13.62 -3.41 7.57
N ARG A 148 14.32 -4.51 7.28
CA ARG A 148 15.72 -4.49 6.89
C ARG A 148 15.97 -3.65 5.63
N LEU A 149 15.11 -3.76 4.61
CA LEU A 149 15.22 -2.98 3.39
C LEU A 149 15.26 -1.48 3.70
N PHE A 150 14.35 -0.98 4.53
CA PHE A 150 14.31 0.43 4.90
C PHE A 150 15.53 0.82 5.74
N LEU A 151 15.84 0.07 6.81
CA LEU A 151 16.89 0.42 7.77
C LEU A 151 18.30 0.36 7.18
N THR A 152 18.55 -0.48 6.16
CA THR A 152 19.91 -0.63 5.60
C THR A 152 20.19 0.31 4.42
N ASN A 153 19.16 0.87 3.78
CA ASN A 153 19.36 1.64 2.55
C ASN A 153 19.14 3.15 2.71
N ALA A 154 18.72 3.61 3.89
CA ALA A 154 18.60 5.03 4.18
C ALA A 154 18.66 5.32 5.69
N ALA A 155 18.99 6.56 6.04
CA ALA A 155 18.96 7.02 7.42
C ALA A 155 17.55 7.55 7.76
N TRP A 156 16.88 6.91 8.71
CA TRP A 156 15.57 7.26 9.24
C TRP A 156 15.65 7.55 10.72
N SER A 157 14.85 8.49 11.20
CA SER A 157 14.70 8.73 12.65
C SER A 157 13.81 7.64 13.30
N ALA A 158 12.86 7.10 12.54
CA ALA A 158 12.03 5.96 12.94
C ALA A 158 11.54 5.20 11.71
N VAL A 159 11.43 3.87 11.82
CA VAL A 159 10.76 3.01 10.81
C VAL A 159 9.79 2.11 11.54
N THR A 160 8.54 2.11 11.10
CA THR A 160 7.50 1.21 11.59
C THR A 160 6.94 0.40 10.43
N VAL A 161 7.08 -0.92 10.49
CA VAL A 161 6.46 -1.85 9.56
C VAL A 161 5.31 -2.57 10.28
N SER A 162 4.11 -2.47 9.74
CA SER A 162 2.92 -3.05 10.37
C SER A 162 2.18 -3.98 9.42
N PRO A 163 1.67 -5.14 9.89
CA PRO A 163 0.76 -5.96 9.10
C PRO A 163 -0.56 -5.20 8.86
N ALA A 164 -1.00 -5.11 7.62
CA ALA A 164 -2.25 -4.43 7.25
C ALA A 164 -3.49 -5.16 7.78
N SER A 165 -3.41 -6.50 7.84
CA SER A 165 -4.48 -7.40 8.31
C SER A 165 -3.85 -8.67 8.90
N GLY A 166 -4.65 -9.54 9.50
CA GLY A 166 -4.16 -10.77 10.11
C GLY A 166 -4.18 -11.97 9.18
N THR A 167 -3.84 -13.14 9.75
CA THR A 167 -3.74 -14.41 9.05
C THR A 167 -5.08 -14.89 8.48
N ALA A 168 -6.19 -14.67 9.21
CA ALA A 168 -7.50 -15.08 8.71
C ALA A 168 -7.91 -14.27 7.48
N ALA A 169 -7.67 -12.94 7.48
CA ALA A 169 -7.93 -12.09 6.33
C ALA A 169 -7.03 -12.43 5.14
N CYS A 170 -5.77 -12.80 5.37
CA CYS A 170 -4.87 -13.27 4.32
C CYS A 170 -5.39 -14.55 3.65
N LEU A 171 -5.76 -15.57 4.43
CA LEU A 171 -6.33 -16.81 3.91
C LEU A 171 -7.67 -16.58 3.20
N GLY A 172 -8.52 -15.73 3.78
CA GLY A 172 -9.79 -15.30 3.16
C GLY A 172 -9.56 -14.62 1.80
N MET A 173 -8.54 -13.78 1.68
CA MET A 173 -8.16 -13.14 0.41
C MET A 173 -7.70 -14.16 -0.64
N VAL A 174 -6.81 -15.09 -0.28
CA VAL A 174 -6.33 -16.12 -1.22
C VAL A 174 -7.50 -16.97 -1.72
N THR A 175 -8.39 -17.37 -0.81
CA THR A 175 -9.62 -18.12 -1.16
C THR A 175 -10.53 -17.30 -2.06
N SER A 176 -10.73 -16.03 -1.76
CA SER A 176 -11.56 -15.12 -2.56
C SER A 176 -11.01 -14.89 -3.97
N LEU A 177 -9.70 -14.76 -4.11
CA LEU A 177 -9.03 -14.64 -5.41
C LEU A 177 -9.19 -15.92 -6.25
N PHE A 178 -9.11 -17.09 -5.61
CA PHE A 178 -9.36 -18.36 -6.29
C PHE A 178 -10.82 -18.49 -6.74
N ILE A 179 -11.79 -18.11 -5.90
CA ILE A 179 -13.21 -18.08 -6.25
C ILE A 179 -13.47 -17.13 -7.42
N ASP A 180 -12.90 -15.94 -7.41
CA ASP A 180 -13.04 -14.96 -8.50
C ASP A 180 -12.47 -15.51 -9.82
N LEU A 181 -11.32 -16.19 -9.76
CA LEU A 181 -10.72 -16.85 -10.93
C LEU A 181 -11.66 -17.91 -11.54
N LEU A 182 -12.24 -18.77 -10.69
CA LEU A 182 -13.22 -19.78 -11.14
C LEU A 182 -14.50 -19.14 -11.66
N ALA A 183 -15.03 -18.13 -10.97
CA ALA A 183 -16.25 -17.43 -11.34
C ALA A 183 -16.13 -16.73 -12.69
N LYS A 184 -14.95 -16.19 -13.03
CA LYS A 184 -14.67 -15.62 -14.35
C LYS A 184 -14.75 -16.67 -15.45
N ARG A 185 -14.22 -17.87 -15.21
CA ARG A 185 -14.27 -18.99 -16.16
C ARG A 185 -15.69 -19.58 -16.33
N LEU A 186 -16.45 -19.65 -15.22
CA LEU A 186 -17.78 -20.25 -15.20
C LEU A 186 -18.92 -19.23 -15.43
N HIS A 187 -18.61 -17.96 -15.69
CA HIS A 187 -19.57 -16.86 -15.85
C HIS A 187 -20.53 -16.69 -14.64
N ALA A 188 -20.09 -17.08 -13.44
CA ALA A 188 -20.87 -17.12 -12.21
C ALA A 188 -20.50 -15.97 -11.22
N ARG A 189 -20.29 -14.75 -11.73
CA ARG A 189 -19.76 -13.63 -10.93
C ARG A 189 -20.67 -13.18 -9.78
N ARG A 190 -22.01 -13.18 -9.97
CA ARG A 190 -22.94 -12.72 -8.92
C ARG A 190 -22.94 -13.62 -7.67
N PRO A 191 -23.17 -14.94 -7.78
CA PRO A 191 -23.10 -15.82 -6.59
C PRO A 191 -21.70 -15.84 -5.97
N ALA A 192 -20.64 -15.78 -6.77
CA ALA A 192 -19.27 -15.71 -6.26
C ALA A 192 -19.04 -14.44 -5.42
N GLY A 193 -19.55 -13.29 -5.85
CA GLY A 193 -19.44 -12.04 -5.08
C GLY A 193 -20.09 -12.12 -3.70
N ALA A 194 -21.24 -12.77 -3.56
CA ALA A 194 -21.90 -12.98 -2.27
C ALA A 194 -21.07 -13.91 -1.35
N LEU A 195 -20.49 -14.99 -1.92
CA LEU A 195 -19.61 -15.90 -1.18
C LEU A 195 -18.34 -15.18 -0.72
N VAL A 196 -17.68 -14.44 -1.59
CA VAL A 196 -16.49 -13.63 -1.26
C VAL A 196 -16.80 -12.63 -0.15
N ALA A 197 -17.97 -11.97 -0.19
CA ALA A 197 -18.37 -11.04 0.86
C ALA A 197 -18.57 -11.72 2.21
N GLY A 198 -19.11 -12.93 2.23
CA GLY A 198 -19.21 -13.77 3.44
C GLY A 198 -17.84 -14.14 4.01
N ILE A 199 -16.93 -14.60 3.17
CA ILE A 199 -15.55 -14.96 3.54
C ILE A 199 -14.82 -13.74 4.14
N ASN A 200 -14.86 -12.61 3.46
CA ASN A 200 -14.16 -11.40 3.93
C ASN A 200 -14.70 -10.91 5.28
N ARG A 201 -16.03 -10.94 5.52
CA ARG A 201 -16.62 -10.59 6.81
C ARG A 201 -16.21 -11.54 7.93
N ALA A 202 -16.27 -12.85 7.67
CA ALA A 202 -15.88 -13.86 8.64
C ALA A 202 -14.40 -13.76 9.00
N ALA A 203 -13.52 -13.62 8.00
CA ALA A 203 -12.09 -13.48 8.18
C ALA A 203 -11.71 -12.19 8.94
N ALA A 204 -12.30 -11.06 8.59
CA ALA A 204 -12.09 -9.81 9.31
C ALA A 204 -12.61 -9.89 10.75
N GLY A 205 -13.74 -10.56 10.97
CA GLY A 205 -14.28 -10.82 12.30
C GLY A 205 -13.35 -11.68 13.15
N LEU A 206 -12.79 -12.76 12.58
CA LEU A 206 -11.81 -13.61 13.27
C LEU A 206 -10.56 -12.81 13.67
N ASP A 207 -9.98 -12.04 12.75
CA ASP A 207 -8.81 -11.20 13.04
C ASP A 207 -9.12 -10.14 14.12
N ALA A 208 -10.34 -9.64 14.19
CA ALA A 208 -10.74 -8.64 15.19
C ALA A 208 -10.91 -9.25 16.60
N HIS A 209 -11.43 -10.49 16.69
CA HIS A 209 -11.74 -11.15 17.97
C HIS A 209 -10.63 -12.06 18.49
N VAL A 210 -9.67 -12.46 17.64
CA VAL A 210 -8.54 -13.31 17.99
C VAL A 210 -7.23 -12.55 17.75
N PRO A 211 -6.72 -11.81 18.75
CA PRO A 211 -5.53 -10.95 18.61
C PRO A 211 -4.30 -11.69 18.08
N ASP A 212 -4.14 -12.98 18.40
CA ASP A 212 -3.03 -13.81 17.95
C ASP A 212 -2.97 -13.96 16.43
N LEU A 213 -4.10 -13.87 15.73
CA LEU A 213 -4.14 -13.93 14.26
C LEU A 213 -3.60 -12.65 13.59
N ARG A 214 -3.55 -11.55 14.34
CA ARG A 214 -2.95 -10.28 13.86
C ARG A 214 -1.49 -10.12 14.29
N ALA A 215 -1.05 -10.89 15.27
CA ALA A 215 0.31 -10.81 15.76
C ALA A 215 1.31 -11.43 14.77
N LEU A 216 2.50 -10.82 14.68
CA LEU A 216 3.64 -11.38 13.93
C LEU A 216 4.27 -12.49 14.76
N ARG A 217 3.72 -13.71 14.64
CA ARG A 217 4.17 -14.93 15.32
C ARG A 217 4.56 -16.00 14.31
N PRO A 218 5.31 -17.04 14.71
CA PRO A 218 5.54 -18.20 13.85
C PRO A 218 4.22 -18.76 13.31
N GLY A 219 4.12 -18.90 11.97
CA GLY A 219 2.92 -19.31 11.27
C GLY A 219 1.99 -18.19 10.80
N ALA A 220 2.26 -16.93 11.14
CA ALA A 220 1.49 -15.80 10.63
C ALA A 220 1.63 -15.66 9.09
N LEU A 221 0.50 -15.42 8.43
CA LEU A 221 0.43 -15.10 7.01
C LEU A 221 -0.11 -13.67 6.87
N ILE A 222 0.67 -12.81 6.24
CA ILE A 222 0.32 -11.38 6.07
C ILE A 222 0.19 -11.07 4.59
N ALA A 223 -0.98 -10.57 4.20
CA ALA A 223 -1.26 -10.22 2.80
C ALA A 223 -0.52 -8.96 2.37
N ASN A 224 -0.44 -7.96 3.23
CA ASN A 224 0.13 -6.65 2.91
C ASN A 224 0.73 -5.99 4.15
N TYR A 225 1.75 -5.17 3.93
CA TYR A 225 2.40 -4.38 4.97
C TYR A 225 2.22 -2.89 4.71
N HIS A 226 2.15 -2.11 5.79
CA HIS A 226 2.24 -0.67 5.78
C HIS A 226 3.55 -0.25 6.44
N VAL A 227 4.23 0.70 5.83
CA VAL A 227 5.48 1.27 6.33
C VAL A 227 5.31 2.76 6.54
N ALA A 228 5.61 3.23 7.74
CA ALA A 228 5.80 4.64 8.05
C ALA A 228 7.27 4.84 8.42
N ALA A 229 7.99 5.66 7.63
CA ALA A 229 9.40 5.95 7.86
C ALA A 229 9.60 7.46 7.98
N ASP A 230 10.02 7.91 9.15
CA ASP A 230 10.30 9.34 9.44
C ASP A 230 11.73 9.71 9.04
N ALA A 231 11.86 10.81 8.28
CA ALA A 231 13.11 11.27 7.68
C ALA A 231 13.96 12.15 8.62
#